data_711bcd619a709d7fc30f0770fa0ccad6
#
_entry.id   711bcd619a709d7fc30f0770fa0ccad6
#
_cell.length_a   1.000
_cell.length_b   1.000
_cell.length_c   1.000
_cell.angle_alpha   90.00
_cell.angle_beta   90.00
_cell.angle_gamma   90.00
#
_symmetry.space_group_name_H-M   'P 1'
#
loop_
_entity.id
_entity.type
_entity.pdbx_description
1 polymer ?
#
loop_
_entity_poly.entity_id
_entity_poly.type
_entity_poly.pdbx_seq_one_letter_code
_entity_poly.pdbx_strand_id
1 'polypeptide(L)'
;NIDVYYGAIHAIKGISIEVPKGEIVTLVGSNGAGKSTTLRTISGLMKPKNGTILFEDKNIVGVPAHKIVGMGLCQVPEGRHVFANMSVMENLELGAYLRNDKDGIARDLEDVFKKFPRLLERKDQISGTLSGGEQQMLAMGRALMSRPRLLLLDEPSMGLAPLLVKEIFNIIKEINESGTTVLLVEQNANMALSIADKAYVLETGRIALAGTAQELASSEAVRKAYLGG
;
A
#
# COMPACT_ATOMS: atom_id res chain seq x y z
N ASN A 1 18.63 4.38 4.95
CA ASN A 1 19.54 3.24 4.97
C ASN A 1 19.11 2.28 6.09
N ILE A 2 18.28 1.28 5.77
CA ILE A 2 17.76 0.33 6.76
C ILE A 2 18.25 -1.09 6.47
N ASP A 3 18.57 -1.84 7.53
CA ASP A 3 18.87 -3.27 7.50
C ASP A 3 17.82 -4.05 8.28
N VAL A 4 17.25 -5.09 7.68
CA VAL A 4 16.21 -5.92 8.30
C VAL A 4 16.58 -7.39 8.22
N TYR A 5 16.37 -8.11 9.33
CA TYR A 5 16.70 -9.51 9.47
C TYR A 5 15.53 -10.34 9.95
N TYR A 6 15.41 -11.57 9.44
CA TYR A 6 14.61 -12.65 9.99
C TYR A 6 15.57 -13.69 10.61
N GLY A 7 15.82 -13.58 11.91
CA GLY A 7 16.87 -14.38 12.54
C GLY A 7 18.24 -14.12 11.92
N ALA A 8 18.84 -15.14 11.30
CA ALA A 8 20.13 -15.03 10.59
C ALA A 8 19.99 -14.52 9.14
N ILE A 9 18.77 -14.45 8.57
CA ILE A 9 18.54 -14.09 7.17
C ILE A 9 18.53 -12.57 7.05
N HIS A 10 19.48 -11.99 6.29
CA HIS A 10 19.52 -10.57 5.96
C HIS A 10 18.57 -10.28 4.80
N ALA A 11 17.34 -9.88 5.14
CA ALA A 11 16.26 -9.70 4.16
C ALA A 11 16.33 -8.36 3.44
N ILE A 12 16.64 -7.26 4.15
CA ILE A 12 16.83 -5.91 3.59
C ILE A 12 18.24 -5.44 3.93
N LYS A 13 18.97 -5.00 2.92
CA LYS A 13 20.43 -4.83 2.96
C LYS A 13 20.79 -3.38 2.65
N GLY A 14 20.57 -2.48 3.60
CA GLY A 14 20.97 -1.09 3.49
C GLY A 14 20.19 -0.30 2.43
N ILE A 15 18.86 -0.48 2.33
CA ILE A 15 18.08 0.27 1.35
C ILE A 15 17.74 1.68 1.85
N SER A 16 17.70 2.63 0.91
CA SER A 16 17.16 3.98 1.10
C SER A 16 16.16 4.27 0.00
N ILE A 17 14.95 4.67 0.38
CA ILE A 17 13.90 5.11 -0.53
C ILE A 17 13.30 6.42 -0.04
N GLU A 18 12.80 7.22 -0.96
CA GLU A 18 12.08 8.45 -0.69
C GLU A 18 10.70 8.38 -1.32
N VAL A 19 9.71 8.83 -0.57
CA VAL A 19 8.32 8.92 -1.03
C VAL A 19 7.88 10.38 -0.86
N PRO A 20 8.04 11.21 -1.91
CA PRO A 20 7.66 12.61 -1.84
C PRO A 20 6.15 12.77 -1.62
N LYS A 21 5.76 13.82 -0.91
CA LYS A 21 4.36 14.11 -0.64
C LYS A 21 3.58 14.35 -1.93
N GLY A 22 2.43 13.68 -2.06
CA GLY A 22 1.53 13.82 -3.21
C GLY A 22 1.90 12.94 -4.41
N GLU A 23 2.99 12.17 -4.34
CA GLU A 23 3.40 11.26 -5.41
C GLU A 23 2.92 9.83 -5.18
N ILE A 24 2.84 9.07 -6.27
CA ILE A 24 2.78 7.62 -6.28
C ILE A 24 4.21 7.11 -6.51
N VAL A 25 4.78 6.49 -5.49
CA VAL A 25 6.07 5.81 -5.60
C VAL A 25 5.84 4.31 -5.64
N THR A 26 6.48 3.61 -6.56
CA THR A 26 6.37 2.15 -6.62
C THR A 26 7.68 1.45 -6.30
N LEU A 27 7.58 0.33 -5.59
CA LEU A 27 8.66 -0.61 -5.33
C LEU A 27 8.35 -1.92 -6.03
N VAL A 28 9.01 -2.18 -7.14
CA VAL A 28 8.83 -3.39 -7.95
C VAL A 28 9.96 -4.38 -7.71
N GLY A 29 9.68 -5.66 -7.91
CA GLY A 29 10.68 -6.73 -7.75
C GLY A 29 10.03 -8.11 -7.71
N SER A 30 10.82 -9.14 -7.88
CA SER A 30 10.37 -10.54 -7.82
C SER A 30 9.89 -10.93 -6.41
N ASN A 31 9.21 -12.08 -6.32
CA ASN A 31 8.84 -12.65 -5.02
C ASN A 31 10.10 -12.95 -4.20
N GLY A 32 10.05 -12.62 -2.92
CA GLY A 32 11.19 -12.75 -2.02
C GLY A 32 12.25 -11.63 -2.12
N ALA A 33 12.07 -10.62 -2.99
CA ALA A 33 13.01 -9.49 -3.09
C ALA A 33 13.08 -8.62 -1.83
N GLY A 34 12.05 -8.68 -0.96
CA GLY A 34 11.97 -7.91 0.29
C GLY A 34 10.91 -6.81 0.30
N LYS A 35 10.03 -6.75 -0.72
CA LYS A 35 8.99 -5.72 -0.89
C LYS A 35 8.09 -5.59 0.34
N SER A 36 7.37 -6.65 0.71
CA SER A 36 6.46 -6.67 1.88
C SER A 36 7.21 -6.48 3.20
N THR A 37 8.46 -6.97 3.28
CA THR A 37 9.34 -6.72 4.43
C THR A 37 9.61 -5.23 4.60
N THR A 38 9.85 -4.51 3.52
CA THR A 38 10.05 -3.05 3.53
C THR A 38 8.80 -2.35 4.05
N LEU A 39 7.59 -2.69 3.53
CA LEU A 39 6.34 -2.10 4.00
C LEU A 39 6.08 -2.40 5.49
N ARG A 40 6.25 -3.64 5.92
CA ARG A 40 6.10 -4.04 7.33
C ARG A 40 7.06 -3.30 8.26
N THR A 41 8.25 -2.97 7.76
CA THR A 41 9.23 -2.19 8.52
C THR A 41 8.81 -0.73 8.63
N ILE A 42 8.31 -0.13 7.55
CA ILE A 42 7.81 1.25 7.54
C ILE A 42 6.57 1.38 8.44
N SER A 43 5.66 0.42 8.42
CA SER A 43 4.43 0.44 9.23
C SER A 43 4.65 0.08 10.72
N GLY A 44 5.89 -0.23 11.12
CA GLY A 44 6.22 -0.56 12.51
C GLY A 44 5.87 -1.99 12.94
N LEU A 45 5.49 -2.87 11.99
CA LEU A 45 5.25 -4.30 12.24
C LEU A 45 6.55 -5.08 12.37
N MET A 46 7.65 -4.52 11.83
CA MET A 46 9.00 -5.04 11.98
C MET A 46 9.95 -3.91 12.40
N LYS A 47 10.93 -4.23 13.22
CA LYS A 47 11.95 -3.28 13.63
C LYS A 47 13.21 -3.50 12.79
N PRO A 48 13.76 -2.46 12.12
CA PRO A 48 15.06 -2.58 11.46
C PRO A 48 16.16 -2.79 12.51
N LYS A 49 17.20 -3.52 12.16
CA LYS A 49 18.38 -3.69 13.00
C LYS A 49 19.22 -2.41 13.04
N ASN A 50 19.31 -1.74 11.90
CA ASN A 50 20.03 -0.48 11.73
C ASN A 50 19.22 0.46 10.83
N GLY A 51 19.55 1.75 10.88
CA GLY A 51 19.01 2.78 10.04
C GLY A 51 17.87 3.55 10.67
N THR A 52 17.29 4.46 9.90
CA THR A 52 16.23 5.37 10.30
C THR A 52 15.08 5.36 9.31
N ILE A 53 13.87 5.60 9.78
CA ILE A 53 12.68 5.78 8.95
C ILE A 53 12.04 7.09 9.39
N LEU A 54 12.00 8.05 8.49
CA LEU A 54 11.39 9.35 8.76
C LEU A 54 10.01 9.41 8.09
N PHE A 55 9.02 9.79 8.85
CA PHE A 55 7.71 10.16 8.36
C PHE A 55 7.42 11.59 8.77
N GLU A 56 7.36 12.51 7.79
CA GLU A 56 7.23 13.97 8.02
C GLU A 56 8.24 14.46 9.07
N ASP A 57 9.53 14.20 8.80
CA ASP A 57 10.69 14.57 9.63
C ASP A 57 10.76 13.93 11.02
N LYS A 58 9.80 13.06 11.37
CA LYS A 58 9.79 12.32 12.63
C LYS A 58 10.33 10.90 12.43
N ASN A 59 11.31 10.51 13.23
CA ASN A 59 11.78 9.12 13.23
C ASN A 59 10.72 8.22 13.86
N ILE A 60 10.24 7.24 13.08
CA ILE A 60 9.21 6.28 13.49
C ILE A 60 9.74 4.88 13.81
N VAL A 61 11.06 4.68 13.80
CA VAL A 61 11.67 3.39 14.20
C VAL A 61 11.34 3.09 15.66
N GLY A 62 10.71 1.94 15.90
CA GLY A 62 10.29 1.49 17.21
C GLY A 62 9.01 2.11 17.75
N VAL A 63 8.36 2.99 16.98
CA VAL A 63 7.01 3.47 17.30
C VAL A 63 6.01 2.35 17.06
N PRO A 64 5.09 2.05 18.00
CA PRO A 64 4.07 1.02 17.81
C PRO A 64 3.16 1.30 16.60
N ALA A 65 2.81 0.25 15.82
CA ALA A 65 2.06 0.38 14.57
C ALA A 65 0.76 1.18 14.72
N HIS A 66 -0.03 0.97 15.79
CA HIS A 66 -1.26 1.75 16.04
C HIS A 66 -1.02 3.25 16.21
N LYS A 67 0.14 3.65 16.78
CA LYS A 67 0.53 5.06 16.87
C LYS A 67 0.96 5.62 15.51
N ILE A 68 1.61 4.80 14.68
CA ILE A 68 1.98 5.17 13.31
C ILE A 68 0.71 5.42 12.48
N VAL A 69 -0.34 4.59 12.62
CA VAL A 69 -1.65 4.85 11.99
C VAL A 69 -2.23 6.19 12.47
N GLY A 70 -2.17 6.48 13.76
CA GLY A 70 -2.60 7.77 14.32
C GLY A 70 -1.79 8.97 13.81
N MET A 71 -0.57 8.74 13.30
CA MET A 71 0.25 9.76 12.63
C MET A 71 -0.15 9.96 11.16
N GLY A 72 -1.05 9.15 10.60
CA GLY A 72 -1.51 9.25 9.21
C GLY A 72 -0.77 8.36 8.21
N LEU A 73 -0.10 7.30 8.66
CA LEU A 73 0.49 6.29 7.81
C LEU A 73 -0.28 4.97 7.98
N CYS A 74 -0.92 4.49 6.91
CA CYS A 74 -1.73 3.28 6.95
C CYS A 74 -1.24 2.27 5.91
N GLN A 75 -1.33 0.98 6.23
CA GLN A 75 -0.97 -0.11 5.31
C GLN A 75 -2.19 -0.97 4.99
N VAL A 76 -2.37 -1.27 3.71
CA VAL A 76 -3.19 -2.38 3.22
C VAL A 76 -2.24 -3.54 2.92
N PRO A 77 -2.22 -4.59 3.75
CA PRO A 77 -1.32 -5.71 3.56
C PRO A 77 -1.78 -6.62 2.42
N GLU A 78 -0.85 -7.43 1.90
CA GLU A 78 -1.15 -8.55 1.01
C GLU A 78 -2.20 -9.49 1.64
N GLY A 79 -3.07 -10.08 0.83
CA GLY A 79 -4.08 -11.02 1.31
C GLY A 79 -5.35 -10.38 1.88
N ARG A 80 -5.58 -9.07 1.64
CA ARG A 80 -6.82 -8.33 1.92
C ARG A 80 -7.10 -8.10 3.41
N HIS A 81 -7.01 -9.13 4.27
CA HIS A 81 -7.17 -9.10 5.73
C HIS A 81 -8.44 -8.35 6.19
N VAL A 82 -9.59 -8.68 5.58
CA VAL A 82 -10.89 -8.22 6.07
C VAL A 82 -11.29 -8.98 7.33
N PHE A 83 -12.08 -8.36 8.19
CA PHE A 83 -12.69 -9.04 9.34
C PHE A 83 -13.89 -9.86 8.86
N ALA A 84 -13.64 -11.11 8.48
CA ALA A 84 -14.55 -11.96 7.71
C ALA A 84 -15.94 -12.17 8.36
N ASN A 85 -16.03 -12.11 9.69
CA ASN A 85 -17.29 -12.30 10.45
C ASN A 85 -18.06 -10.98 10.69
N MET A 86 -17.56 -9.86 10.19
CA MET A 86 -18.18 -8.54 10.29
C MET A 86 -18.76 -8.13 8.94
N SER A 87 -19.75 -7.26 8.97
CA SER A 87 -20.32 -6.66 7.76
C SER A 87 -19.30 -5.73 7.06
N VAL A 88 -19.59 -5.35 5.83
CA VAL A 88 -18.83 -4.35 5.09
C VAL A 88 -18.80 -3.03 5.87
N MET A 89 -19.95 -2.57 6.37
CA MET A 89 -20.07 -1.34 7.16
C MET A 89 -19.19 -1.38 8.40
N GLU A 90 -19.29 -2.43 9.21
CA GLU A 90 -18.47 -2.60 10.43
C GLU A 90 -16.97 -2.61 10.13
N ASN A 91 -16.56 -3.25 9.03
CA ASN A 91 -15.16 -3.19 8.59
C ASN A 91 -14.71 -1.76 8.27
N LEU A 92 -15.56 -0.96 7.59
CA LEU A 92 -15.23 0.42 7.25
C LEU A 92 -15.18 1.29 8.51
N GLU A 93 -16.12 1.15 9.43
CA GLU A 93 -16.16 1.88 10.70
C GLU A 93 -14.91 1.62 11.55
N LEU A 94 -14.40 0.38 11.58
CA LEU A 94 -13.15 0.04 12.25
C LEU A 94 -11.94 0.80 11.67
N GLY A 95 -11.97 1.17 10.39
CA GLY A 95 -10.94 2.01 9.79
C GLY A 95 -10.82 3.39 10.44
N ALA A 96 -11.92 3.89 11.00
CA ALA A 96 -11.98 5.17 11.72
C ALA A 96 -11.80 5.05 13.23
N TYR A 97 -11.43 3.88 13.76
CA TYR A 97 -11.38 3.58 15.20
C TYR A 97 -10.57 4.60 16.05
N LEU A 98 -9.51 5.17 15.49
CA LEU A 98 -8.67 6.17 16.18
C LEU A 98 -9.21 7.60 16.07
N ARG A 99 -10.35 7.82 15.42
CA ARG A 99 -10.94 9.14 15.13
C ARG A 99 -12.14 9.41 16.01
N ASN A 100 -12.36 10.71 16.27
CA ASN A 100 -13.50 11.18 17.09
C ASN A 100 -14.36 12.22 16.35
N ASP A 101 -14.00 12.57 15.10
CA ASP A 101 -14.67 13.58 14.28
C ASP A 101 -15.88 12.98 13.52
N LYS A 102 -17.00 12.83 14.19
CA LYS A 102 -18.20 12.13 13.64
C LYS A 102 -18.62 12.62 12.26
N ASP A 103 -18.70 13.93 12.06
CA ASP A 103 -19.08 14.51 10.76
C ASP A 103 -18.04 14.24 9.67
N GLY A 104 -16.77 14.19 10.05
CA GLY A 104 -15.69 13.83 9.14
C GLY A 104 -15.74 12.35 8.76
N ILE A 105 -16.00 11.46 9.73
CA ILE A 105 -16.16 10.03 9.49
C ILE A 105 -17.32 9.77 8.53
N ALA A 106 -18.46 10.45 8.72
CA ALA A 106 -19.62 10.31 7.85
C ALA A 106 -19.30 10.73 6.40
N ARG A 107 -18.63 11.88 6.21
CA ARG A 107 -18.20 12.34 4.88
C ARG A 107 -17.22 11.36 4.21
N ASP A 108 -16.26 10.85 4.97
CA ASP A 108 -15.29 9.90 4.42
C ASP A 108 -15.93 8.57 4.03
N LEU A 109 -16.94 8.14 4.79
CA LEU A 109 -17.71 6.95 4.45
C LEU A 109 -18.48 7.12 3.13
N GLU A 110 -19.09 8.28 2.91
CA GLU A 110 -19.73 8.62 1.64
C GLU A 110 -18.72 8.62 0.49
N ASP A 111 -17.53 9.18 0.71
CA ASP A 111 -16.49 9.23 -0.31
C ASP A 111 -15.90 7.84 -0.61
N VAL A 112 -15.79 6.97 0.39
CA VAL A 112 -15.44 5.55 0.19
C VAL A 112 -16.51 4.86 -0.64
N PHE A 113 -17.78 5.07 -0.38
CA PHE A 113 -18.87 4.47 -1.16
C PHE A 113 -18.96 5.02 -2.60
N LYS A 114 -18.58 6.30 -2.83
CA LYS A 114 -18.45 6.84 -4.19
C LYS A 114 -17.31 6.16 -4.96
N LYS A 115 -16.16 5.93 -4.31
CA LYS A 115 -15.01 5.23 -4.92
C LYS A 115 -15.27 3.73 -5.12
N PHE A 116 -16.04 3.12 -4.24
CA PHE A 116 -16.35 1.69 -4.22
C PHE A 116 -17.87 1.45 -4.17
N PRO A 117 -18.63 1.71 -5.26
CA PRO A 117 -20.10 1.59 -5.24
C PRO A 117 -20.59 0.18 -4.86
N ARG A 118 -19.83 -0.86 -5.19
CA ARG A 118 -20.15 -2.24 -4.80
C ARG A 118 -20.17 -2.45 -3.29
N LEU A 119 -19.37 -1.70 -2.54
CA LEU A 119 -19.40 -1.78 -1.09
C LEU A 119 -20.68 -1.18 -0.51
N LEU A 120 -21.22 -0.11 -1.12
CA LEU A 120 -22.50 0.47 -0.73
C LEU A 120 -23.65 -0.52 -0.94
N GLU A 121 -23.70 -1.16 -2.13
CA GLU A 121 -24.72 -2.17 -2.46
C GLU A 121 -24.73 -3.35 -1.47
N ARG A 122 -23.59 -3.62 -0.84
CA ARG A 122 -23.34 -4.78 0.03
C ARG A 122 -23.00 -4.40 1.47
N LYS A 123 -23.34 -3.16 1.89
CA LYS A 123 -22.88 -2.61 3.18
C LYS A 123 -23.22 -3.48 4.39
N ASP A 124 -24.35 -4.18 4.34
CA ASP A 124 -24.84 -5.05 5.41
C ASP A 124 -24.43 -6.52 5.24
N GLN A 125 -23.74 -6.86 4.13
CA GLN A 125 -23.28 -8.22 3.84
C GLN A 125 -22.07 -8.57 4.69
N ILE A 126 -21.97 -9.83 5.15
CA ILE A 126 -20.80 -10.38 5.84
C ILE A 126 -19.60 -10.42 4.90
N SER A 127 -18.53 -9.74 5.27
CA SER A 127 -17.39 -9.49 4.39
C SER A 127 -16.62 -10.73 3.96
N GLY A 128 -16.68 -11.81 4.74
CA GLY A 128 -16.10 -13.10 4.35
C GLY A 128 -16.79 -13.76 3.15
N THR A 129 -18.01 -13.33 2.78
CA THR A 129 -18.78 -13.85 1.64
C THR A 129 -18.59 -13.03 0.36
N LEU A 130 -17.83 -11.94 0.42
CA LEU A 130 -17.50 -11.12 -0.73
C LEU A 130 -16.53 -11.83 -1.68
N SER A 131 -16.59 -11.47 -2.96
CA SER A 131 -15.55 -11.86 -3.94
C SER A 131 -14.18 -11.30 -3.55
N GLY A 132 -13.10 -11.87 -4.08
CA GLY A 132 -11.77 -11.42 -3.81
C GLY A 132 -11.50 -9.95 -4.16
N GLY A 133 -12.10 -9.46 -5.25
CA GLY A 133 -11.99 -8.05 -5.63
C GLY A 133 -12.74 -7.13 -4.67
N GLU A 134 -13.95 -7.51 -4.25
CA GLU A 134 -14.74 -6.74 -3.28
C GLU A 134 -14.04 -6.70 -1.90
N GLN A 135 -13.41 -7.80 -1.49
CA GLN A 135 -12.60 -7.83 -0.26
C GLN A 135 -11.38 -6.90 -0.37
N GLN A 136 -10.75 -6.82 -1.55
CA GLN A 136 -9.65 -5.89 -1.78
C GLN A 136 -10.12 -4.43 -1.71
N MET A 137 -11.24 -4.11 -2.35
CA MET A 137 -11.87 -2.79 -2.27
C MET A 137 -12.24 -2.44 -0.82
N LEU A 138 -12.77 -3.41 -0.05
CA LEU A 138 -13.08 -3.23 1.36
C LEU A 138 -11.84 -2.94 2.21
N ALA A 139 -10.75 -3.67 1.99
CA ALA A 139 -9.49 -3.43 2.69
C ALA A 139 -8.92 -2.02 2.40
N MET A 140 -8.98 -1.57 1.14
CA MET A 140 -8.59 -0.21 0.74
C MET A 140 -9.54 0.84 1.34
N GLY A 141 -10.86 0.65 1.24
CA GLY A 141 -11.86 1.54 1.83
C GLY A 141 -11.68 1.71 3.33
N ARG A 142 -11.45 0.60 4.04
CA ARG A 142 -11.16 0.62 5.48
C ARG A 142 -9.89 1.43 5.79
N ALA A 143 -8.84 1.30 5.00
CA ALA A 143 -7.63 2.10 5.18
C ALA A 143 -7.90 3.60 4.97
N LEU A 144 -8.70 3.97 3.97
CA LEU A 144 -9.07 5.36 3.69
C LEU A 144 -9.86 6.01 4.82
N MET A 145 -10.67 5.23 5.57
CA MET A 145 -11.40 5.72 6.74
C MET A 145 -10.48 6.26 7.84
N SER A 146 -9.20 5.89 7.87
CA SER A 146 -8.21 6.46 8.79
C SER A 146 -7.69 7.84 8.37
N ARG A 147 -8.08 8.37 7.20
CA ARG A 147 -7.51 9.58 6.55
C ARG A 147 -5.99 9.54 6.44
N PRO A 148 -5.42 8.56 5.75
CA PRO A 148 -3.99 8.45 5.64
C PRO A 148 -3.40 9.58 4.80
N ARG A 149 -2.27 10.14 5.25
CA ARG A 149 -1.42 11.02 4.44
C ARG A 149 -0.45 10.21 3.57
N LEU A 150 -0.09 9.01 4.05
CA LEU A 150 0.67 8.01 3.30
C LEU A 150 -0.04 6.67 3.39
N LEU A 151 -0.42 6.14 2.23
CA LEU A 151 -1.03 4.82 2.07
C LEU A 151 0.01 3.85 1.51
N LEU A 152 0.29 2.78 2.25
CA LEU A 152 1.13 1.67 1.81
C LEU A 152 0.24 0.56 1.26
N LEU A 153 0.46 0.14 0.02
CA LEU A 153 -0.29 -0.91 -0.65
C LEU A 153 0.63 -2.09 -1.00
N ASP A 154 0.34 -3.26 -0.46
CA ASP A 154 1.13 -4.48 -0.64
C ASP A 154 0.43 -5.43 -1.61
N GLU A 155 0.89 -5.45 -2.87
CA GLU A 155 0.39 -6.25 -3.98
C GLU A 155 -1.16 -6.24 -4.12
N PRO A 156 -1.77 -5.03 -4.23
CA PRO A 156 -3.23 -4.91 -4.21
C PRO A 156 -3.93 -5.58 -5.40
N SER A 157 -3.21 -5.85 -6.48
CA SER A 157 -3.76 -6.49 -7.68
C SER A 157 -3.66 -8.02 -7.68
N MET A 158 -2.96 -8.61 -6.69
CA MET A 158 -2.65 -10.04 -6.70
C MET A 158 -3.90 -10.93 -6.64
N GLY A 159 -3.98 -11.89 -7.57
CA GLY A 159 -5.07 -12.86 -7.64
C GLY A 159 -6.41 -12.27 -8.07
N LEU A 160 -6.43 -11.09 -8.70
CA LEU A 160 -7.61 -10.48 -9.28
C LEU A 160 -7.74 -10.75 -10.78
N ALA A 161 -8.98 -10.75 -11.27
CA ALA A 161 -9.24 -10.81 -12.70
C ALA A 161 -8.71 -9.53 -13.40
N PRO A 162 -8.28 -9.61 -14.69
CA PRO A 162 -7.65 -8.48 -15.38
C PRO A 162 -8.46 -7.18 -15.40
N LEU A 163 -9.78 -7.28 -15.44
CA LEU A 163 -10.67 -6.12 -15.39
C LEU A 163 -10.61 -5.43 -14.02
N LEU A 164 -10.62 -6.21 -12.94
CA LEU A 164 -10.52 -5.69 -11.57
C LEU A 164 -9.12 -5.13 -11.28
N VAL A 165 -8.07 -5.70 -11.87
CA VAL A 165 -6.72 -5.12 -11.78
C VAL A 165 -6.73 -3.68 -12.29
N LYS A 166 -7.26 -3.44 -13.50
CA LYS A 166 -7.36 -2.07 -14.05
C LYS A 166 -8.17 -1.14 -13.16
N GLU A 167 -9.28 -1.62 -12.61
CA GLU A 167 -10.12 -0.86 -11.70
C GLU A 167 -9.37 -0.45 -10.43
N ILE A 168 -8.65 -1.38 -9.79
CA ILE A 168 -7.83 -1.10 -8.60
C ILE A 168 -6.75 -0.05 -8.90
N PHE A 169 -6.06 -0.13 -10.05
CA PHE A 169 -5.04 0.86 -10.40
C PHE A 169 -5.65 2.25 -10.67
N ASN A 170 -6.82 2.32 -11.29
CA ASN A 170 -7.54 3.58 -11.46
C ASN A 170 -7.93 4.18 -10.10
N ILE A 171 -8.44 3.36 -9.18
CA ILE A 171 -8.79 3.80 -7.83
C ILE A 171 -7.55 4.30 -7.06
N ILE A 172 -6.40 3.64 -7.19
CA ILE A 172 -5.13 4.11 -6.57
C ILE A 172 -4.77 5.50 -7.08
N LYS A 173 -4.92 5.73 -8.38
CA LYS A 173 -4.69 7.04 -8.99
C LYS A 173 -5.65 8.10 -8.44
N GLU A 174 -6.95 7.80 -8.38
CA GLU A 174 -7.95 8.70 -7.80
C GLU A 174 -7.69 9.02 -6.31
N ILE A 175 -7.22 8.03 -5.52
CA ILE A 175 -6.81 8.22 -4.14
C ILE A 175 -5.66 9.22 -4.06
N ASN A 176 -4.67 9.08 -4.93
CA ASN A 176 -3.53 10.00 -4.98
C ASN A 176 -3.96 11.40 -5.44
N GLU A 177 -4.77 11.52 -6.49
CA GLU A 177 -5.32 12.79 -6.99
C GLU A 177 -6.16 13.52 -5.92
N SER A 178 -6.76 12.78 -4.98
CA SER A 178 -7.45 13.36 -3.82
C SER A 178 -6.50 13.84 -2.70
N GLY A 179 -5.18 13.73 -2.88
CA GLY A 179 -4.14 14.27 -2.00
C GLY A 179 -3.42 13.26 -1.11
N THR A 180 -3.72 11.96 -1.22
CA THR A 180 -3.03 10.92 -0.45
C THR A 180 -1.75 10.50 -1.17
N THR A 181 -0.61 10.54 -0.48
CA THR A 181 0.65 9.97 -0.96
C THR A 181 0.56 8.44 -0.96
N VAL A 182 1.10 7.78 -1.98
CA VAL A 182 1.03 6.32 -2.09
C VAL A 182 2.41 5.70 -2.25
N LEU A 183 2.71 4.68 -1.46
CA LEU A 183 3.81 3.75 -1.71
C LEU A 183 3.20 2.39 -2.10
N LEU A 184 3.34 2.05 -3.38
CA LEU A 184 2.79 0.86 -3.99
C LEU A 184 3.88 -0.20 -4.14
N VAL A 185 3.65 -1.37 -3.58
CA VAL A 185 4.45 -2.56 -3.84
C VAL A 185 3.69 -3.45 -4.80
N GLU A 186 4.32 -3.85 -5.89
CA GLU A 186 3.70 -4.69 -6.92
C GLU A 186 4.71 -5.64 -7.57
N GLN A 187 4.19 -6.77 -8.01
CA GLN A 187 4.90 -7.68 -8.91
C GLN A 187 4.62 -7.31 -10.38
N ASN A 188 3.42 -6.80 -10.68
CA ASN A 188 3.05 -6.33 -12.01
C ASN A 188 3.70 -4.97 -12.30
N ALA A 189 4.97 -5.00 -12.68
CA ALA A 189 5.76 -3.80 -12.92
C ALA A 189 5.17 -2.89 -14.02
N ASN A 190 4.58 -3.47 -15.08
CA ASN A 190 3.93 -2.68 -16.15
C ASN A 190 2.83 -1.78 -15.60
N MET A 191 1.91 -2.36 -14.84
CA MET A 191 0.80 -1.62 -14.25
C MET A 191 1.30 -0.61 -13.22
N ALA A 192 2.23 -1.01 -12.35
CA ALA A 192 2.77 -0.13 -11.31
C ALA A 192 3.48 1.09 -11.92
N LEU A 193 4.34 0.90 -12.92
CA LEU A 193 5.04 1.98 -13.60
C LEU A 193 4.10 2.90 -14.41
N SER A 194 2.95 2.39 -14.88
CA SER A 194 1.99 3.18 -15.64
C SER A 194 1.28 4.27 -14.84
N ILE A 195 1.27 4.17 -13.52
CA ILE A 195 0.60 5.15 -12.63
C ILE A 195 1.55 5.84 -11.67
N ALA A 196 2.79 5.40 -11.55
CA ALA A 196 3.76 5.94 -10.61
C ALA A 196 4.52 7.14 -11.17
N ASP A 197 4.94 8.05 -10.27
CA ASP A 197 5.85 9.16 -10.57
C ASP A 197 7.30 8.69 -10.48
N LYS A 198 7.64 7.94 -9.42
CA LYS A 198 8.98 7.44 -9.12
C LYS A 198 8.93 5.93 -8.85
N ALA A 199 9.98 5.25 -9.21
CA ALA A 199 10.07 3.82 -8.99
C ALA A 199 11.45 3.35 -8.51
N TYR A 200 11.41 2.27 -7.73
CA TYR A 200 12.58 1.54 -7.26
C TYR A 200 12.44 0.08 -7.67
N VAL A 201 13.53 -0.51 -8.17
CA VAL A 201 13.61 -1.95 -8.43
C VAL A 201 14.37 -2.60 -7.27
N LEU A 202 13.70 -3.52 -6.58
CA LEU A 202 14.26 -4.24 -5.44
C LEU A 202 14.66 -5.66 -5.87
N GLU A 203 15.92 -6.00 -5.65
CA GLU A 203 16.49 -7.34 -5.94
C GLU A 203 17.25 -7.85 -4.73
N THR A 204 16.86 -9.01 -4.22
CA THR A 204 17.55 -9.71 -3.12
C THR A 204 17.87 -8.78 -1.92
N GLY A 205 16.93 -7.92 -1.57
CA GLY A 205 17.02 -7.00 -0.44
C GLY A 205 17.83 -5.72 -0.69
N ARG A 206 18.15 -5.40 -1.94
CA ARG A 206 18.88 -4.18 -2.35
C ARG A 206 18.13 -3.41 -3.43
N ILE A 207 18.26 -2.10 -3.45
CA ILE A 207 17.80 -1.30 -4.59
C ILE A 207 18.81 -1.51 -5.74
N ALA A 208 18.34 -2.13 -6.82
CA ALA A 208 19.10 -2.34 -8.03
C ALA A 208 19.03 -1.13 -8.96
N LEU A 209 17.85 -0.53 -9.11
CA LEU A 209 17.63 0.65 -9.96
C LEU A 209 16.66 1.61 -9.23
N ALA A 210 16.80 2.89 -9.50
CA ALA A 210 15.89 3.94 -9.04
C ALA A 210 15.84 5.06 -10.08
N GLY A 211 14.66 5.68 -10.24
CA GLY A 211 14.44 6.79 -11.16
C GLY A 211 12.98 7.15 -11.29
N THR A 212 12.65 7.99 -12.26
CA THR A 212 11.26 8.23 -12.62
C THR A 212 10.64 6.95 -13.20
N ALA A 213 9.34 6.78 -13.03
CA ALA A 213 8.65 5.62 -13.58
C ALA A 213 8.80 5.54 -15.12
N GLN A 214 8.84 6.69 -15.80
CA GLN A 214 9.03 6.78 -17.24
C GLN A 214 10.43 6.29 -17.68
N GLU A 215 11.50 6.70 -16.98
CA GLU A 215 12.86 6.23 -17.24
C GLU A 215 12.99 4.73 -17.06
N LEU A 216 12.41 4.19 -15.95
CA LEU A 216 12.47 2.76 -15.68
C LEU A 216 11.60 1.93 -16.64
N ALA A 217 10.45 2.43 -17.07
CA ALA A 217 9.61 1.78 -18.08
C ALA A 217 10.29 1.69 -19.45
N SER A 218 11.18 2.64 -19.80
CA SER A 218 11.96 2.65 -21.04
C SER A 218 13.29 1.90 -20.92
N SER A 219 13.74 1.53 -19.74
CA SER A 219 14.99 0.80 -19.50
C SER A 219 14.93 -0.61 -20.07
N GLU A 220 15.91 -0.96 -20.92
CA GLU A 220 16.03 -2.31 -21.49
C GLU A 220 16.20 -3.38 -20.41
N ALA A 221 16.95 -3.08 -19.35
CA ALA A 221 17.18 -3.98 -18.22
C ALA A 221 15.85 -4.27 -17.48
N VAL A 222 15.04 -3.24 -17.21
CA VAL A 222 13.73 -3.40 -16.56
C VAL A 222 12.77 -4.14 -17.49
N ARG A 223 12.75 -3.82 -18.78
CA ARG A 223 11.90 -4.49 -19.78
C ARG A 223 12.17 -5.98 -19.85
N LYS A 224 13.43 -6.39 -19.96
CA LYS A 224 13.81 -7.81 -20.01
C LYS A 224 13.50 -8.57 -18.71
N ALA A 225 13.73 -7.93 -17.56
CA ALA A 225 13.59 -8.60 -16.26
C ALA A 225 12.15 -8.62 -15.73
N TYR A 226 11.34 -7.58 -16.01
CA TYR A 226 10.07 -7.34 -15.31
C TYR A 226 8.88 -7.02 -16.21
N LEU A 227 9.07 -6.64 -17.49
CA LEU A 227 7.99 -6.20 -18.36
C LEU A 227 7.64 -7.22 -19.46
N GLY A 228 8.32 -8.38 -19.51
CA GLY A 228 8.07 -9.41 -20.53
C GLY A 228 8.52 -8.90 -21.89
N GLY A 229 9.82 -8.84 -22.13
CA GLY A 229 10.41 -8.45 -23.40
C GLY A 229 10.15 -9.45 -24.52
#